data_12b65e31ffb58d1f2622c0b44993e869
#
_entry.id   12b65e31ffb58d1f2622c0b44993e869
#
_cell.length_a   1.000
_cell.length_b   1.000
_cell.length_c   1.000
_cell.angle_alpha   90.00
_cell.angle_beta   90.00
_cell.angle_gamma   90.00
#
_symmetry.space_group_name_H-M   'P 1'
#
loop_
_entity.id
_entity.type
_entity.pdbx_description
1 polymer ?
#
loop_
_entity_poly.entity_id
_entity_poly.type
_entity_poly.pdbx_seq_one_letter_code
_entity_poly.pdbx_strand_id
1 'polypeptide(L)'
;KPALERLGLLLWDGNRVRLEWESEGKPFNPNFVQKAPLGFGKRRNMFPNNKKEAIAATAVRLAKTGTVMIYSARASSIEGLAQSVLLALGEHPEDFLWDCSLWNVFESVCKEELSGDDIILIAARKGVICHNNRLPTLVRIAMERLMRSKSPLIIIASSTLGQGVNVGISSIIVSTPYYDQNYISNRDFWNICGRAGRAFSDVEGKILYAIDTTEDAWKVSKNRNLARNYFDNRQMERVQSGLLIALK
;
A
#
# COMPACT_ATOMS: atom_id res chain seq x y z
N LYS A 1 3.60 -24.23 3.58
CA LYS A 1 3.05 -23.65 4.81
C LYS A 1 2.39 -22.33 4.44
N PRO A 2 1.22 -21.96 4.98
CA PRO A 2 0.70 -20.62 4.83
C PRO A 2 1.72 -19.66 5.47
N ALA A 3 2.00 -18.54 4.79
CA ALA A 3 2.87 -17.51 5.34
C ALA A 3 2.27 -17.00 6.66
N LEU A 4 3.10 -16.78 7.67
CA LEU A 4 2.70 -16.13 8.90
C LEU A 4 2.35 -14.66 8.57
N GLU A 5 1.13 -14.25 8.87
CA GLU A 5 0.72 -12.86 8.73
C GLU A 5 0.87 -12.15 10.06
N ARG A 6 1.63 -11.06 10.04
CA ARG A 6 1.82 -10.19 11.19
C ARG A 6 0.96 -8.95 11.04
N LEU A 7 -0.02 -8.82 11.92
CA LEU A 7 -0.96 -7.71 11.94
C LEU A 7 -0.46 -6.60 12.85
N GLY A 8 -0.68 -5.35 12.48
CA GLY A 8 -0.29 -4.22 13.30
C GLY A 8 -0.91 -2.89 12.89
N LEU A 9 -0.68 -1.90 13.74
CA LEU A 9 -1.10 -0.52 13.52
C LEU A 9 0.11 0.34 13.15
N LEU A 10 -0.06 1.20 12.14
CA LEU A 10 0.83 2.31 11.83
C LEU A 10 0.20 3.57 12.41
N LEU A 11 0.82 4.14 13.43
CA LEU A 11 0.30 5.28 14.16
C LEU A 11 1.18 6.51 13.87
N TRP A 12 0.57 7.55 13.28
CA TRP A 12 1.18 8.85 13.10
C TRP A 12 0.76 9.80 14.22
N ASP A 13 1.73 10.39 14.94
CA ASP A 13 1.49 11.31 16.07
C ASP A 13 1.84 12.79 15.77
N GLY A 14 2.08 13.13 14.50
CA GLY A 14 2.50 14.47 14.08
C GLY A 14 4.02 14.66 14.00
N ASN A 15 4.80 13.79 14.66
CA ASN A 15 6.26 13.86 14.68
C ASN A 15 6.94 12.56 14.27
N ARG A 16 6.29 11.43 14.47
CA ARG A 16 6.85 10.10 14.20
C ARG A 16 5.78 9.09 13.86
N VAL A 17 6.22 8.00 13.25
CA VAL A 17 5.44 6.77 13.07
C VAL A 17 5.85 5.77 14.14
N ARG A 18 4.88 5.25 14.87
CA ARG A 18 5.01 4.09 15.72
C ARG A 18 4.31 2.90 15.08
N LEU A 19 4.94 1.73 15.12
CA LEU A 19 4.29 0.47 14.75
C LEU A 19 3.93 -0.29 16.02
N GLU A 20 2.68 -0.68 16.16
CA GLU A 20 2.17 -1.54 17.23
C GLU A 20 1.71 -2.87 16.63
N TRP A 21 2.22 -4.00 17.10
CA TRP A 21 1.90 -5.31 16.56
C TRP A 21 0.89 -6.06 17.42
N GLU A 22 -0.09 -6.70 16.77
CA GLU A 22 -1.08 -7.57 17.42
C GLU A 22 -0.48 -8.98 17.57
N SER A 23 0.36 -9.17 18.59
CA SER A 23 0.96 -10.45 18.97
C SER A 23 1.14 -10.50 20.48
N GLU A 24 1.46 -11.67 21.03
CA GLU A 24 1.79 -11.80 22.45
C GLU A 24 2.88 -10.81 22.87
N GLY A 25 2.68 -10.11 23.98
CA GLY A 25 3.57 -9.04 24.45
C GLY A 25 3.43 -7.71 23.71
N LYS A 26 2.55 -7.61 22.70
CA LYS A 26 2.29 -6.40 21.90
C LYS A 26 3.55 -5.56 21.60
N PRO A 27 4.55 -6.14 20.93
CA PRO A 27 5.79 -5.44 20.64
C PRO A 27 5.53 -4.21 19.79
N PHE A 28 6.30 -3.16 20.01
CA PHE A 28 6.16 -1.92 19.25
C PHE A 28 7.51 -1.33 18.86
N ASN A 29 7.50 -0.59 17.75
CA ASN A 29 8.64 0.19 17.27
C ASN A 29 8.29 1.68 17.47
N PRO A 30 8.81 2.36 18.48
CA PRO A 30 8.36 3.69 18.86
C PRO A 30 8.72 4.78 17.84
N ASN A 31 9.78 4.58 17.08
CA ASN A 31 10.33 5.55 16.14
C ASN A 31 10.64 4.89 14.79
N PHE A 32 9.64 4.27 14.18
CA PHE A 32 9.85 3.61 12.89
C PHE A 32 10.17 4.60 11.77
N VAL A 33 9.52 5.77 11.76
CA VAL A 33 9.86 6.93 10.95
C VAL A 33 9.79 8.16 11.84
N GLN A 34 10.74 9.09 11.70
CA GLN A 34 10.73 10.36 12.42
C GLN A 34 10.63 11.50 11.42
N LYS A 35 9.89 12.54 11.81
CA LYS A 35 9.81 13.80 11.10
C LYS A 35 11.19 14.48 11.11
N ALA A 36 11.71 14.74 9.94
CA ALA A 36 13.03 15.34 9.74
C ALA A 36 12.98 16.35 8.58
N PRO A 37 13.91 17.31 8.49
CA PRO A 37 14.03 18.13 7.30
C PRO A 37 14.31 17.25 6.06
N LEU A 38 13.60 17.54 4.96
CA LEU A 38 14.03 17.04 3.65
C LEU A 38 15.40 17.65 3.34
N GLY A 39 16.37 16.81 2.96
CA GLY A 39 17.73 17.25 2.64
C GLY A 39 17.85 18.10 1.37
N PHE A 40 16.73 18.40 0.70
CA PHE A 40 16.66 19.06 -0.60
C PHE A 40 15.57 20.16 -0.64
N GLY A 41 15.68 21.04 -1.63
CA GLY A 41 14.78 22.16 -1.84
C GLY A 41 15.26 23.48 -1.20
N LYS A 42 14.65 24.62 -1.62
CA LYS A 42 15.03 25.98 -1.16
C LYS A 42 14.64 26.26 0.30
N ARG A 43 13.72 25.51 0.88
CA ARG A 43 13.28 25.63 2.29
C ARG A 43 13.45 24.28 2.97
N ARG A 44 13.82 24.30 4.24
CA ARG A 44 13.83 23.10 5.11
C ARG A 44 12.40 22.64 5.37
N ASN A 45 11.80 21.99 4.40
CA ASN A 45 10.51 21.36 4.60
C ASN A 45 10.69 20.09 5.44
N MET A 46 9.91 20.02 6.51
CA MET A 46 9.88 18.82 7.35
C MET A 46 9.09 17.71 6.63
N PHE A 47 9.53 16.47 6.77
CA PHE A 47 8.86 15.30 6.23
C PHE A 47 9.03 14.11 7.19
N PRO A 48 7.96 13.28 7.40
CA PRO A 48 6.58 13.51 7.01
C PRO A 48 5.87 14.58 7.85
N ASN A 49 4.87 15.28 7.27
CA ASN A 49 4.05 16.29 7.94
C ASN A 49 2.60 15.85 8.21
N ASN A 50 2.17 14.76 7.60
CA ASN A 50 0.80 14.24 7.70
C ASN A 50 0.79 12.72 7.57
N LYS A 51 -0.37 12.11 7.85
CA LYS A 51 -0.54 10.65 7.75
C LYS A 51 -0.17 10.08 6.38
N LYS A 52 -0.51 10.75 5.29
CA LYS A 52 -0.23 10.29 3.93
C LYS A 52 1.28 10.20 3.68
N GLU A 53 2.03 11.22 4.07
CA GLU A 53 3.48 11.24 3.98
C GLU A 53 4.13 10.23 4.94
N ALA A 54 3.56 10.05 6.14
CA ALA A 54 4.00 9.04 7.10
C ALA A 54 3.85 7.61 6.54
N ILE A 55 2.74 7.33 5.84
CA ILE A 55 2.52 6.08 5.11
C ILE A 55 3.57 5.91 4.01
N ALA A 56 3.81 6.94 3.22
CA ALA A 56 4.79 6.92 2.14
C ALA A 56 6.21 6.63 2.64
N ALA A 57 6.66 7.35 3.68
CA ALA A 57 7.96 7.12 4.30
C ALA A 57 8.09 5.71 4.90
N THR A 58 7.01 5.20 5.49
CA THR A 58 6.97 3.82 6.02
C THR A 58 7.08 2.80 4.89
N ALA A 59 6.35 3.02 3.79
CA ALA A 59 6.38 2.13 2.62
C ALA A 59 7.78 2.08 2.00
N VAL A 60 8.43 3.22 1.79
CA VAL A 60 9.81 3.29 1.26
C VAL A 60 10.79 2.55 2.18
N ARG A 61 10.64 2.68 3.50
CA ARG A 61 11.49 1.95 4.44
C ARG A 61 11.25 0.43 4.38
N LEU A 62 10.01 -0.02 4.28
CA LEU A 62 9.65 -1.43 4.16
C LEU A 62 10.04 -2.01 2.79
N ALA A 63 10.01 -1.22 1.72
CA ALA A 63 10.38 -1.64 0.37
C ALA A 63 11.83 -2.12 0.24
N LYS A 64 12.68 -1.83 1.22
CA LYS A 64 14.05 -2.40 1.31
C LYS A 64 14.06 -3.91 1.54
N THR A 65 12.96 -4.48 2.00
CA THR A 65 12.84 -5.92 2.31
C THR A 65 11.88 -6.68 1.39
N GLY A 66 11.25 -6.00 0.43
CA GLY A 66 10.33 -6.60 -0.53
C GLY A 66 9.23 -5.64 -0.96
N THR A 67 8.44 -6.01 -1.94
CA THR A 67 7.38 -5.16 -2.48
C THR A 67 6.35 -4.78 -1.42
N VAL A 68 6.03 -3.49 -1.35
CA VAL A 68 5.01 -2.96 -0.43
C VAL A 68 3.78 -2.53 -1.21
N MET A 69 2.59 -2.92 -0.76
CA MET A 69 1.34 -2.38 -1.28
C MET A 69 0.75 -1.36 -0.32
N ILE A 70 0.45 -0.15 -0.81
CA ILE A 70 -0.37 0.83 -0.13
C ILE A 70 -1.79 0.72 -0.69
N TYR A 71 -2.71 0.28 0.14
CA TYR A 71 -4.11 0.17 -0.25
C TYR A 71 -4.92 1.40 0.15
N SER A 72 -5.72 1.94 -0.78
CA SER A 72 -6.71 2.97 -0.52
C SER A 72 -8.00 2.67 -1.25
N ALA A 73 -9.12 2.55 -0.54
CA ALA A 73 -10.43 2.39 -1.16
C ALA A 73 -10.81 3.59 -2.07
N ARG A 74 -10.19 4.76 -1.87
CA ARG A 74 -10.41 5.96 -2.69
C ARG A 74 -9.41 6.05 -3.82
N ALA A 75 -9.85 5.87 -5.06
CA ALA A 75 -9.01 6.04 -6.24
C ALA A 75 -8.40 7.45 -6.36
N SER A 76 -9.14 8.50 -5.95
CA SER A 76 -8.65 9.88 -5.92
C SER A 76 -7.49 10.15 -4.97
N SER A 77 -7.19 9.24 -4.04
CA SER A 77 -6.06 9.37 -3.12
C SER A 77 -4.74 8.85 -3.71
N ILE A 78 -4.79 8.12 -4.82
CA ILE A 78 -3.62 7.40 -5.37
C ILE A 78 -2.54 8.36 -5.84
N GLU A 79 -2.90 9.38 -6.60
CA GLU A 79 -1.95 10.39 -7.10
C GLU A 79 -1.23 11.11 -5.97
N GLY A 80 -1.99 11.55 -4.96
CA GLY A 80 -1.39 12.21 -3.79
C GLY A 80 -0.52 11.27 -2.93
N LEU A 81 -0.81 9.96 -2.90
CA LEU A 81 0.07 8.96 -2.30
C LEU A 81 1.33 8.76 -3.13
N ALA A 82 1.21 8.73 -4.47
CA ALA A 82 2.35 8.62 -5.39
C ALA A 82 3.31 9.80 -5.22
N GLN A 83 2.78 11.02 -5.19
CA GLN A 83 3.59 12.23 -4.92
C GLN A 83 4.33 12.12 -3.58
N SER A 84 3.64 11.67 -2.53
CA SER A 84 4.26 11.50 -1.21
C SER A 84 5.34 10.41 -1.21
N VAL A 85 5.14 9.32 -1.97
CA VAL A 85 6.15 8.27 -2.12
C VAL A 85 7.37 8.77 -2.89
N LEU A 86 7.18 9.52 -3.97
CA LEU A 86 8.28 10.14 -4.71
C LEU A 86 9.10 11.09 -3.83
N LEU A 87 8.45 11.92 -3.00
CA LEU A 87 9.15 12.73 -2.00
C LEU A 87 9.94 11.89 -1.00
N ALA A 88 9.37 10.78 -0.55
CA ALA A 88 10.03 9.87 0.40
C ALA A 88 11.24 9.14 -0.21
N LEU A 89 11.25 8.91 -1.53
CA LEU A 89 12.38 8.32 -2.25
C LEU A 89 13.57 9.28 -2.36
N GLY A 90 13.36 10.60 -2.22
CA GLY A 90 14.41 11.62 -2.27
C GLY A 90 14.32 12.53 -3.49
N GLU A 91 15.27 13.46 -3.62
CA GLU A 91 15.29 14.48 -4.69
C GLU A 91 15.53 13.87 -6.08
N HIS A 92 16.48 12.96 -6.17
CA HIS A 92 16.87 12.30 -7.42
C HIS A 92 16.93 10.77 -7.23
N PRO A 93 15.76 10.11 -7.06
CA PRO A 93 15.76 8.65 -6.95
C PRO A 93 16.20 8.03 -8.29
N GLU A 94 16.99 6.97 -8.22
CA GLU A 94 17.40 6.23 -9.42
C GLU A 94 16.19 5.65 -10.15
N ASP A 95 16.32 5.50 -11.47
CA ASP A 95 15.30 4.85 -12.28
C ASP A 95 15.28 3.35 -11.97
N PHE A 96 14.09 2.82 -11.86
CA PHE A 96 13.90 1.39 -11.64
C PHE A 96 14.16 0.62 -12.93
N LEU A 97 14.99 -0.40 -12.85
CA LEU A 97 15.38 -1.20 -14.02
C LEU A 97 14.28 -2.19 -14.38
N TRP A 98 13.32 -1.75 -15.17
CA TRP A 98 12.30 -2.61 -15.78
C TRP A 98 12.87 -3.43 -16.96
N ASP A 99 12.12 -4.44 -17.42
CA ASP A 99 12.35 -5.03 -18.74
C ASP A 99 12.19 -3.96 -19.82
N CYS A 100 13.23 -3.74 -20.63
CA CYS A 100 13.27 -2.63 -21.59
C CYS A 100 12.13 -2.68 -22.63
N SER A 101 11.77 -3.87 -23.10
CA SER A 101 10.73 -4.03 -24.13
C SER A 101 9.34 -3.73 -23.55
N LEU A 102 9.04 -4.24 -22.39
CA LEU A 102 7.77 -3.99 -21.70
C LEU A 102 7.66 -2.56 -21.17
N TRP A 103 8.78 -1.97 -20.73
CA TRP A 103 8.82 -0.58 -20.34
C TRP A 103 8.48 0.34 -21.50
N ASN A 104 9.11 0.14 -22.68
CA ASN A 104 8.85 0.95 -23.86
C ASN A 104 7.38 0.89 -24.30
N VAL A 105 6.76 -0.28 -24.24
CA VAL A 105 5.32 -0.44 -24.51
C VAL A 105 4.50 0.34 -23.49
N PHE A 106 4.77 0.19 -22.20
CA PHE A 106 4.04 0.88 -21.14
C PHE A 106 4.20 2.40 -21.26
N GLU A 107 5.42 2.88 -21.47
CA GLU A 107 5.70 4.31 -21.62
C GLU A 107 4.98 4.91 -22.84
N SER A 108 4.99 4.21 -23.99
CA SER A 108 4.29 4.66 -25.19
C SER A 108 2.78 4.75 -24.97
N VAL A 109 2.19 3.72 -24.38
CA VAL A 109 0.76 3.70 -24.04
C VAL A 109 0.40 4.82 -23.05
N CYS A 110 1.23 5.06 -22.04
CA CYS A 110 0.99 6.17 -21.10
C CYS A 110 1.07 7.54 -21.79
N LYS A 111 2.01 7.76 -22.70
CA LYS A 111 2.12 9.02 -23.44
C LYS A 111 0.94 9.26 -24.39
N GLU A 112 0.36 8.20 -24.91
CA GLU A 112 -0.79 8.26 -25.83
C GLU A 112 -2.12 8.48 -25.07
N GLU A 113 -2.34 7.74 -23.98
CA GLU A 113 -3.61 7.70 -23.25
C GLU A 113 -3.69 8.71 -22.08
N LEU A 114 -2.55 9.16 -21.55
CA LEU A 114 -2.44 10.13 -20.45
C LEU A 114 -1.69 11.37 -20.93
N SER A 115 -0.67 11.76 -20.19
CA SER A 115 0.29 12.79 -20.62
C SER A 115 1.71 12.34 -20.29
N GLY A 116 2.70 12.91 -20.99
CA GLY A 116 4.11 12.58 -20.73
C GLY A 116 4.59 12.94 -19.32
N ASP A 117 3.94 13.90 -18.69
CA ASP A 117 4.21 14.37 -17.33
C ASP A 117 3.23 13.81 -16.30
N ASP A 118 2.45 12.79 -16.67
CA ASP A 118 1.52 12.15 -15.74
C ASP A 118 2.25 11.49 -14.59
N ILE A 119 1.72 11.69 -13.37
CA ILE A 119 2.31 11.17 -12.12
C ILE A 119 2.44 9.64 -12.14
N ILE A 120 1.59 8.94 -12.87
CA ILE A 120 1.61 7.47 -13.01
C ILE A 120 2.86 7.03 -13.76
N LEU A 121 3.20 7.71 -14.85
CA LEU A 121 4.41 7.42 -15.63
C LEU A 121 5.68 7.79 -14.84
N ILE A 122 5.68 8.98 -14.21
CA ILE A 122 6.80 9.45 -13.38
C ILE A 122 7.06 8.46 -12.22
N ALA A 123 6.00 8.05 -11.52
CA ALA A 123 6.10 7.10 -10.41
C ALA A 123 6.60 5.72 -10.90
N ALA A 124 6.08 5.23 -12.02
CA ALA A 124 6.49 3.95 -12.57
C ALA A 124 7.98 3.89 -12.92
N ARG A 125 8.57 4.99 -13.44
CA ARG A 125 10.03 5.08 -13.66
C ARG A 125 10.83 4.82 -12.40
N LYS A 126 10.28 5.13 -11.24
CA LYS A 126 10.92 4.95 -9.93
C LYS A 126 10.52 3.63 -9.23
N GLY A 127 9.86 2.72 -9.96
CA GLY A 127 9.41 1.44 -9.41
C GLY A 127 8.16 1.55 -8.54
N VAL A 128 7.40 2.63 -8.67
CA VAL A 128 6.14 2.87 -7.95
C VAL A 128 4.97 2.75 -8.92
N ILE A 129 4.16 1.73 -8.74
CA ILE A 129 3.02 1.44 -9.61
C ILE A 129 1.72 1.97 -8.98
N CYS A 130 0.96 2.74 -9.76
CA CYS A 130 -0.33 3.31 -9.36
C CYS A 130 -1.46 2.60 -10.09
N HIS A 131 -2.19 1.72 -9.42
CA HIS A 131 -3.23 0.91 -10.03
C HIS A 131 -4.63 1.26 -9.50
N ASN A 132 -5.53 1.66 -10.40
CA ASN A 132 -6.93 1.93 -10.07
C ASN A 132 -7.84 1.74 -11.29
N ASN A 133 -9.17 1.74 -11.05
CA ASN A 133 -10.18 1.53 -12.07
C ASN A 133 -10.45 2.73 -12.99
N ARG A 134 -9.87 3.89 -12.70
CA ARG A 134 -10.01 5.10 -13.54
C ARG A 134 -8.98 5.14 -14.66
N LEU A 135 -7.96 4.28 -14.59
CA LEU A 135 -6.95 4.17 -15.63
C LEU A 135 -7.55 3.66 -16.94
N PRO A 136 -7.14 4.22 -18.10
CA PRO A 136 -7.46 3.66 -19.39
C PRO A 136 -7.09 2.16 -19.44
N THR A 137 -7.89 1.38 -20.16
CA THR A 137 -7.73 -0.07 -20.19
C THR A 137 -6.36 -0.50 -20.73
N LEU A 138 -5.85 0.18 -21.75
CA LEU A 138 -4.54 -0.13 -22.35
C LEU A 138 -3.40 0.14 -21.36
N VAL A 139 -3.45 1.27 -20.64
CA VAL A 139 -2.47 1.60 -19.60
C VAL A 139 -2.46 0.52 -18.52
N ARG A 140 -3.65 0.09 -18.06
CA ARG A 140 -3.77 -0.96 -17.03
C ARG A 140 -3.20 -2.30 -17.49
N ILE A 141 -3.51 -2.73 -18.72
CA ILE A 141 -2.99 -3.99 -19.28
C ILE A 141 -1.45 -3.93 -19.41
N ALA A 142 -0.92 -2.84 -19.94
CA ALA A 142 0.53 -2.67 -20.08
C ALA A 142 1.23 -2.65 -18.72
N MET A 143 0.66 -1.95 -17.73
CA MET A 143 1.13 -1.91 -16.35
C MET A 143 1.14 -3.29 -15.68
N GLU A 144 0.08 -4.08 -15.85
CA GLU A 144 0.00 -5.43 -15.31
C GLU A 144 1.04 -6.38 -15.93
N ARG A 145 1.31 -6.24 -17.24
CA ARG A 145 2.39 -6.99 -17.92
C ARG A 145 3.76 -6.61 -17.35
N LEU A 146 3.99 -5.31 -17.15
CA LEU A 146 5.22 -4.81 -16.57
C LEU A 146 5.46 -5.37 -15.16
N MET A 147 4.45 -5.34 -14.30
CA MET A 147 4.52 -5.91 -12.94
C MET A 147 4.75 -7.43 -12.90
N ARG A 148 4.29 -8.16 -13.91
CA ARG A 148 4.54 -9.62 -14.00
C ARG A 148 5.98 -9.95 -14.37
N SER A 149 6.66 -9.09 -15.12
CA SER A 149 8.05 -9.31 -15.52
C SER A 149 9.02 -9.03 -14.38
N LYS A 150 8.72 -8.05 -13.54
CA LYS A 150 9.52 -7.68 -12.39
C LYS A 150 8.65 -7.03 -11.30
N SER A 151 8.83 -7.48 -10.08
CA SER A 151 8.12 -6.91 -8.93
C SER A 151 8.54 -5.46 -8.67
N PRO A 152 7.60 -4.51 -8.57
CA PRO A 152 7.91 -3.12 -8.25
C PRO A 152 8.36 -2.96 -6.79
N LEU A 153 8.90 -1.79 -6.46
CA LEU A 153 9.21 -1.43 -5.07
C LEU A 153 7.92 -1.22 -4.27
N ILE A 154 7.02 -0.41 -4.83
CA ILE A 154 5.77 -0.04 -4.18
C ILE A 154 4.62 -0.12 -5.18
N ILE A 155 3.49 -0.65 -4.73
CA ILE A 155 2.22 -0.64 -5.44
C ILE A 155 1.24 0.22 -4.64
N ILE A 156 0.66 1.24 -5.27
CA ILE A 156 -0.42 2.03 -4.69
C ILE A 156 -1.70 1.63 -5.43
N ALA A 157 -2.65 1.01 -4.73
CA ALA A 157 -3.80 0.42 -5.38
C ALA A 157 -5.13 0.68 -4.67
N SER A 158 -6.20 0.71 -5.46
CA SER A 158 -7.58 0.61 -4.97
C SER A 158 -8.10 -0.83 -5.06
N SER A 159 -9.37 -1.04 -4.72
CA SER A 159 -10.04 -2.36 -4.70
C SER A 159 -9.91 -3.18 -5.99
N THR A 160 -9.54 -2.58 -7.10
CA THR A 160 -9.49 -3.23 -8.41
C THR A 160 -8.22 -4.03 -8.70
N LEU A 161 -7.21 -3.98 -7.85
CA LEU A 161 -6.01 -4.84 -7.99
C LEU A 161 -6.34 -6.34 -7.77
N GLY A 162 -7.56 -6.72 -8.16
CA GLY A 162 -8.16 -7.94 -7.68
C GLY A 162 -7.61 -9.21 -8.30
N GLN A 163 -7.74 -9.44 -9.56
CA GLN A 163 -7.81 -10.82 -10.06
C GLN A 163 -6.72 -11.24 -11.05
N GLY A 164 -5.86 -10.34 -11.48
CA GLY A 164 -4.91 -10.66 -12.57
C GLY A 164 -3.43 -10.54 -12.25
N VAL A 165 -3.04 -9.93 -11.13
CA VAL A 165 -1.64 -9.62 -10.85
C VAL A 165 -1.12 -10.49 -9.71
N ASN A 166 -0.29 -11.47 -10.05
CA ASN A 166 0.38 -12.32 -9.08
C ASN A 166 1.78 -11.75 -8.79
N VAL A 167 1.83 -10.64 -8.04
CA VAL A 167 3.08 -10.03 -7.54
C VAL A 167 3.28 -10.46 -6.09
N GLY A 168 4.50 -10.89 -5.77
CA GLY A 168 4.89 -11.17 -4.38
C GLY A 168 4.91 -9.89 -3.55
N ILE A 169 3.94 -9.73 -2.64
CA ILE A 169 3.85 -8.57 -1.75
C ILE A 169 4.31 -8.99 -0.35
N SER A 170 5.34 -8.31 0.17
CA SER A 170 5.87 -8.57 1.51
C SER A 170 5.11 -7.81 2.61
N SER A 171 4.61 -6.62 2.29
CA SER A 171 3.92 -5.78 3.26
C SER A 171 2.73 -5.04 2.64
N ILE A 172 1.65 -4.91 3.39
CA ILE A 172 0.47 -4.14 3.00
C ILE A 172 0.22 -3.05 4.03
N ILE A 173 0.02 -1.81 3.57
CA ILE A 173 -0.39 -0.68 4.40
C ILE A 173 -1.79 -0.25 3.97
N VAL A 174 -2.77 -0.42 4.84
CA VAL A 174 -4.15 0.05 4.61
C VAL A 174 -4.21 1.52 5.00
N SER A 175 -4.22 2.41 4.01
CA SER A 175 -4.23 3.87 4.17
C SER A 175 -5.64 4.42 4.43
N THR A 176 -6.59 4.01 3.60
CA THR A 176 -7.99 4.48 3.65
C THR A 176 -8.92 3.29 3.39
N PRO A 177 -9.60 2.78 4.42
CA PRO A 177 -10.46 1.61 4.30
C PRO A 177 -11.91 1.95 3.91
N TYR A 178 -12.21 3.19 3.54
CA TYR A 178 -13.58 3.63 3.25
C TYR A 178 -13.64 4.43 1.95
N TYR A 179 -14.76 4.27 1.26
CA TYR A 179 -15.15 5.02 0.09
C TYR A 179 -16.61 5.46 0.26
N ASP A 180 -16.88 6.74 0.02
CA ASP A 180 -18.24 7.32 0.04
C ASP A 180 -19.07 6.92 1.28
N GLN A 181 -18.47 7.09 2.48
CA GLN A 181 -19.02 6.73 3.80
C GLN A 181 -19.13 5.23 4.09
N ASN A 182 -18.92 4.37 3.13
CA ASN A 182 -18.93 2.92 3.32
C ASN A 182 -17.51 2.39 3.58
N TYR A 183 -17.37 1.63 4.66
CA TYR A 183 -16.15 0.88 4.92
C TYR A 183 -16.09 -0.37 4.06
N ILE A 184 -14.89 -0.78 3.66
CA ILE A 184 -14.71 -2.08 3.00
C ILE A 184 -15.20 -3.19 3.92
N SER A 185 -15.78 -4.23 3.34
CA SER A 185 -16.22 -5.41 4.09
C SER A 185 -15.02 -6.17 4.69
N ASN A 186 -15.24 -6.97 5.72
CA ASN A 186 -14.22 -7.86 6.26
C ASN A 186 -13.67 -8.80 5.16
N ARG A 187 -14.53 -9.28 4.30
CA ARG A 187 -14.17 -10.11 3.16
C ARG A 187 -13.19 -9.40 2.23
N ASP A 188 -13.50 -8.14 1.84
CA ASP A 188 -12.63 -7.37 0.95
C ASP A 188 -11.31 -7.04 1.63
N PHE A 189 -11.33 -6.69 2.92
CA PHE A 189 -10.12 -6.47 3.71
C PHE A 189 -9.22 -7.71 3.65
N TRP A 190 -9.75 -8.91 3.93
CA TRP A 190 -8.96 -10.14 3.92
C TRP A 190 -8.57 -10.62 2.53
N ASN A 191 -9.38 -10.30 1.50
CA ASN A 191 -9.00 -10.54 0.10
C ASN A 191 -7.78 -9.68 -0.32
N ILE A 192 -7.66 -8.48 0.21
CA ILE A 192 -6.51 -7.60 0.01
C ILE A 192 -5.31 -8.15 0.82
N CYS A 193 -5.51 -8.40 2.11
CA CYS A 193 -4.47 -8.87 3.03
C CYS A 193 -3.89 -10.23 2.64
N GLY A 194 -4.71 -11.13 2.13
CA GLY A 194 -4.29 -12.46 1.66
C GLY A 194 -3.32 -12.45 0.46
N ARG A 195 -2.88 -11.29 0.02
CA ARG A 195 -1.81 -11.10 -0.97
C ARG A 195 -0.43 -10.94 -0.34
N ALA A 196 -0.38 -10.63 0.97
CA ALA A 196 0.88 -10.53 1.69
C ALA A 196 1.48 -11.92 1.96
N GLY A 197 2.81 -12.03 1.82
CA GLY A 197 3.53 -13.27 2.13
C GLY A 197 3.36 -14.41 1.11
N ARG A 198 2.83 -14.14 -0.10
CA ARG A 198 2.70 -15.15 -1.17
C ARG A 198 3.95 -15.36 -2.02
N ALA A 199 4.98 -14.55 -1.85
CA ALA A 199 6.25 -14.78 -2.51
C ALA A 199 6.92 -16.01 -1.90
N PHE A 200 7.46 -16.89 -2.73
CA PHE A 200 8.11 -18.15 -2.36
C PHE A 200 9.30 -17.98 -1.40
N SER A 201 9.70 -16.74 -1.10
CA SER A 201 10.85 -16.37 -0.26
C SER A 201 10.47 -15.76 1.09
N ASP A 202 9.25 -15.26 1.28
CA ASP A 202 8.89 -14.54 2.50
C ASP A 202 8.21 -15.47 3.50
N VAL A 203 8.81 -15.59 4.67
CA VAL A 203 8.27 -16.37 5.80
C VAL A 203 7.12 -15.64 6.49
N GLU A 204 7.03 -14.30 6.35
CA GLU A 204 6.10 -13.45 7.08
C GLU A 204 5.55 -12.32 6.21
N GLY A 205 4.23 -12.24 6.05
CA GLY A 205 3.52 -11.10 5.45
C GLY A 205 3.16 -10.07 6.53
N LYS A 206 3.44 -8.78 6.31
CA LYS A 206 3.11 -7.69 7.24
C LYS A 206 1.88 -6.93 6.76
N ILE A 207 0.91 -6.73 7.66
CA ILE A 207 -0.30 -5.97 7.38
C ILE A 207 -0.40 -4.85 8.43
N LEU A 208 -0.37 -3.62 7.96
CA LEU A 208 -0.42 -2.42 8.80
C LEU A 208 -1.67 -1.60 8.49
N TYR A 209 -2.45 -1.29 9.51
CA TYR A 209 -3.58 -0.37 9.41
C TYR A 209 -3.15 1.02 9.88
N ALA A 210 -3.28 2.03 9.01
CA ALA A 210 -2.75 3.37 9.28
C ALA A 210 -3.78 4.27 9.98
N ILE A 211 -3.40 4.83 11.13
CA ILE A 211 -4.20 5.74 11.95
C ILE A 211 -3.43 7.04 12.17
N ASP A 212 -4.13 8.16 12.00
CA ASP A 212 -3.66 9.48 12.42
C ASP A 212 -4.11 9.73 13.86
N THR A 213 -3.17 9.78 14.79
CA THR A 213 -3.46 10.02 16.20
C THR A 213 -3.47 11.50 16.57
N THR A 214 -3.28 12.39 15.59
CA THR A 214 -3.44 13.86 15.77
C THR A 214 -4.90 14.30 15.58
N GLU A 215 -5.76 13.41 15.06
CA GLU A 215 -7.20 13.66 14.93
C GLU A 215 -7.90 13.63 16.29
N ASP A 216 -9.18 14.03 16.30
CA ASP A 216 -10.03 13.97 17.49
C ASP A 216 -10.02 12.58 18.13
N ALA A 217 -9.99 12.51 19.47
CA ALA A 217 -9.90 11.25 20.21
C ALA A 217 -10.97 10.23 19.83
N TRP A 218 -12.20 10.68 19.52
CA TRP A 218 -13.28 9.81 19.09
C TRP A 218 -13.02 9.15 17.72
N LYS A 219 -12.40 9.90 16.77
CA LYS A 219 -12.01 9.37 15.46
C LYS A 219 -10.89 8.34 15.59
N VAL A 220 -9.90 8.65 16.41
CA VAL A 220 -8.80 7.73 16.73
C VAL A 220 -9.33 6.44 17.34
N SER A 221 -10.23 6.54 18.33
CA SER A 221 -10.87 5.39 18.97
C SER A 221 -11.69 4.57 17.96
N LYS A 222 -12.49 5.23 17.12
CA LYS A 222 -13.26 4.59 16.05
C LYS A 222 -12.36 3.80 15.10
N ASN A 223 -11.25 4.41 14.63
CA ASN A 223 -10.31 3.76 13.72
C ASN A 223 -9.58 2.57 14.37
N ARG A 224 -9.23 2.66 15.66
CA ARG A 224 -8.65 1.53 16.41
C ARG A 224 -9.63 0.37 16.55
N ASN A 225 -10.90 0.67 16.86
CA ASN A 225 -11.95 -0.36 16.97
C ASN A 225 -12.22 -1.02 15.61
N LEU A 226 -12.24 -0.24 14.53
CA LEU A 226 -12.38 -0.78 13.18
C LEU A 226 -11.22 -1.71 12.81
N ALA A 227 -9.98 -1.31 13.09
CA ALA A 227 -8.81 -2.14 12.85
C ALA A 227 -8.91 -3.48 13.63
N ARG A 228 -9.28 -3.43 14.92
CA ARG A 228 -9.51 -4.64 15.73
C ARG A 228 -10.58 -5.52 15.13
N ASN A 229 -11.71 -4.95 14.73
CA ASN A 229 -12.79 -5.72 14.09
C ASN A 229 -12.31 -6.45 12.83
N TYR A 230 -11.47 -5.82 11.99
CA TYR A 230 -10.87 -6.50 10.86
C TYR A 230 -9.93 -7.63 11.29
N PHE A 231 -9.10 -7.40 12.30
CA PHE A 231 -8.12 -8.38 12.76
C PHE A 231 -8.78 -9.59 13.45
N ASP A 232 -9.82 -9.36 14.26
CA ASP A 232 -10.53 -10.40 15.01
C ASP A 232 -11.41 -11.29 14.12
N ASN A 233 -11.99 -10.74 13.05
CA ASN A 233 -12.91 -11.46 12.17
C ASN A 233 -12.24 -12.34 11.10
N ARG A 234 -10.94 -12.60 11.22
CA ARG A 234 -10.19 -13.50 10.32
C ARG A 234 -10.77 -14.91 10.22
N GLN A 235 -11.37 -15.40 11.31
CA GLN A 235 -11.86 -16.78 11.38
C GLN A 235 -13.30 -16.96 10.85
N MET A 236 -14.13 -15.91 10.83
CA MET A 236 -15.54 -16.04 10.47
C MET A 236 -15.77 -16.37 8.98
N GLU A 237 -14.86 -16.03 8.08
CA GLU A 237 -15.02 -16.27 6.64
C GLU A 237 -14.47 -17.62 6.15
N ARG A 238 -13.70 -18.34 6.95
CA ARG A 238 -13.21 -19.70 6.59
C ARG A 238 -14.30 -20.76 6.57
N VAL A 239 -15.47 -20.51 7.17
CA VAL A 239 -16.56 -21.50 7.33
C VAL A 239 -17.62 -21.43 6.23
N GLN A 240 -17.64 -20.38 5.43
CA GLN A 240 -18.58 -20.25 4.30
C GLN A 240 -17.94 -20.57 2.93
N SER A 241 -17.13 -21.60 2.84
CA SER A 241 -16.80 -22.14 1.52
C SER A 241 -18.06 -22.83 0.95
N GLY A 242 -18.41 -22.50 -0.31
CA GLY A 242 -19.64 -22.98 -0.97
C GLY A 242 -19.87 -24.50 -1.03
N LEU A 243 -18.95 -25.31 -0.50
CA LEU A 243 -19.12 -26.76 -0.32
C LEU A 243 -20.11 -27.12 0.82
N LEU A 244 -20.30 -26.23 1.81
CA LEU A 244 -21.25 -26.49 2.90
C LEU A 244 -22.70 -26.18 2.55
N ILE A 245 -22.95 -25.42 1.46
CA ILE A 245 -24.30 -25.12 0.96
C ILE A 245 -24.82 -26.28 0.09
N ALA A 246 -23.95 -27.08 -0.50
CA ALA A 246 -24.33 -28.22 -1.34
C ALA A 246 -24.65 -29.51 -0.57
N LEU A 247 -24.46 -29.52 0.75
CA LEU A 247 -24.69 -30.69 1.62
C LEU A 247 -25.89 -30.51 2.58
N LYS A 248 -26.71 -29.49 2.37
CA LYS A 248 -28.05 -29.35 2.98
C LYS A 248 -29.10 -29.42 1.86
#